data_a023e0f096a41da225b8c13c987760ab
#
_entry.id   a023e0f096a41da225b8c13c987760ab
#
_cell.length_a   1.000
_cell.length_b   1.000
_cell.length_c   1.000
_cell.angle_alpha   90.00
_cell.angle_beta   90.00
_cell.angle_gamma   90.00
#
_symmetry.space_group_name_H-M   'P 1'
#
loop_
_entity.id
_entity.type
_entity.pdbx_description
1 polymer ?
#
loop_
_entity_poly.entity_id
_entity_poly.type
_entity_poly.pdbx_seq_one_letter_code
_entity_poly.pdbx_strand_id
1 'polypeptide(L)'
;MSFSRRNFMIATGVAAASTTVLSACSSSSSGSSSKDDAPKVSGSKTTEIPVGTKADSTGPAPEVPGAVKGGTIYSLDQFDMDHLDPAQIYVSTEGAITRPISRGLTGYKIDEKGGTTLVGDAATDPGTMKDGGKTWTFTLKDGLKWEDGTEVTAADARHTYERLFATFVTEGPRYVQDFLEGGDKYKGPYEGKSLASIEVDGKNITFRLKEPRTDFNYTLAMPGYGLVAKAKDTKEKYDKQPFSCGPYRIESRSIGKSMTYVRNEHWDPKTDSIRNAYPDKFVFQFGFELLASTDRYIADSGNDKYAMSIFNEVAPERIAQVLTNATLKKRVLTQVDTVTYYWPINMTRIKDLKVRQAINYAWPHQQLQTIRGGASTSELATTILSPVTPGYTKFDLYGVDKKPGGDAAKAKALLKEAGKVGQKLVIAYQQSDNAVKSAVAIKNALEEAGFTVVNKQVDKSTFYTQIGKIDNDFDLFAAGWSPDWPGGYSVFYPCWSGKNIGDGRSNYAQLNDPTINKAIDAAAKVADVKEANKAWGNIDRMIMEQAAVVPDYHSIRNWMHGSKVGNVVYDGGNTCIALCKLYVMK
;
A
#
# COMPACT_ATOMS: atom_id res chain seq x y z
N MET A 1 5.87 19.23 -9.76
CA MET A 1 5.70 19.07 -8.30
C MET A 1 5.61 17.58 -8.04
N SER A 2 6.52 17.04 -7.27
CA SER A 2 6.66 15.60 -7.04
C SER A 2 5.57 15.13 -6.07
N PHE A 3 4.64 14.31 -6.56
CA PHE A 3 3.69 13.58 -5.72
C PHE A 3 4.26 12.21 -5.39
N SER A 4 4.94 12.11 -4.25
CA SER A 4 5.39 10.82 -3.74
C SER A 4 4.21 10.05 -3.11
N ARG A 5 4.36 8.74 -2.84
CA ARG A 5 3.42 7.90 -2.05
C ARG A 5 2.83 8.59 -0.81
N ARG A 6 3.51 9.60 -0.35
CA ARG A 6 3.13 10.45 0.77
C ARG A 6 1.84 11.24 0.54
N ASN A 7 1.46 11.50 -0.71
CA ASN A 7 0.32 12.38 -1.04
C ASN A 7 -1.02 11.65 -1.19
N PHE A 8 -1.03 10.31 -1.21
CA PHE A 8 -2.23 9.52 -1.48
C PHE A 8 -3.19 9.37 -0.28
N MET A 9 -2.77 9.78 0.90
CA MET A 9 -3.60 9.68 2.08
C MET A 9 -4.50 10.91 2.23
N ILE A 10 -5.79 10.74 1.99
CA ILE A 10 -6.88 11.68 2.31
C ILE A 10 -7.41 12.52 1.13
N ALA A 11 -8.38 11.93 0.45
CA ALA A 11 -9.44 12.68 -0.19
C ALA A 11 -10.79 12.18 0.36
N THR A 12 -11.19 12.70 1.51
CA THR A 12 -12.58 12.58 1.97
C THR A 12 -13.21 13.95 1.94
N GLY A 13 -14.25 14.05 1.10
CA GLY A 13 -14.90 15.25 0.69
C GLY A 13 -15.62 16.04 1.80
N VAL A 14 -15.80 17.29 1.49
CA VAL A 14 -16.61 18.28 2.23
C VAL A 14 -18.04 18.24 1.70
N ALA A 15 -19.02 18.03 2.57
CA ALA A 15 -20.39 18.48 2.33
C ALA A 15 -20.94 19.08 3.63
N ALA A 16 -21.27 20.34 3.55
CA ALA A 16 -21.94 21.08 4.61
C ALA A 16 -23.44 20.73 4.59
N ALA A 17 -24.02 20.43 5.75
CA ALA A 17 -25.47 20.40 5.93
C ALA A 17 -25.85 20.99 7.28
N SER A 18 -26.81 21.88 7.20
CA SER A 18 -27.42 22.73 8.18
C SER A 18 -28.16 22.00 9.31
N THR A 19 -28.13 22.65 10.47
CA THR A 19 -28.77 22.33 11.74
C THR A 19 -30.31 22.28 11.70
N THR A 20 -30.91 21.31 12.38
CA THR A 20 -32.16 21.51 13.13
C THR A 20 -32.13 20.71 14.42
N VAL A 21 -32.38 21.41 15.52
CA VAL A 21 -32.50 20.91 16.88
C VAL A 21 -33.93 20.37 17.09
N LEU A 22 -34.06 19.19 17.67
CA LEU A 22 -35.28 18.82 18.43
C LEU A 22 -34.92 17.90 19.60
N SER A 23 -35.19 18.40 20.77
CA SER A 23 -35.16 17.73 22.07
C SER A 23 -36.40 16.88 22.29
N ALA A 24 -36.27 15.68 22.82
CA ALA A 24 -37.28 15.08 23.70
C ALA A 24 -36.78 13.84 24.45
N CYS A 25 -36.78 13.95 25.75
CA CYS A 25 -37.20 13.04 26.81
C CYS A 25 -36.77 11.58 26.88
N SER A 26 -36.22 11.30 28.05
CA SER A 26 -35.92 10.05 28.71
C SER A 26 -37.07 9.05 28.83
N SER A 27 -36.76 7.76 28.64
CA SER A 27 -37.33 6.69 29.46
C SER A 27 -36.39 5.49 29.51
N SER A 28 -36.10 5.05 30.70
CA SER A 28 -35.29 3.90 31.06
C SER A 28 -36.03 2.59 30.73
N SER A 29 -35.37 1.67 30.01
CA SER A 29 -35.66 0.25 30.10
C SER A 29 -34.39 -0.57 29.92
N SER A 30 -34.11 -1.39 30.93
CA SER A 30 -33.09 -2.43 30.93
C SER A 30 -33.38 -3.47 29.84
N GLY A 31 -32.37 -3.75 28.99
CA GLY A 31 -32.49 -4.79 27.98
C GLY A 31 -31.10 -5.21 27.49
N SER A 32 -30.74 -6.42 27.86
CA SER A 32 -29.78 -7.36 27.28
C SER A 32 -28.77 -6.83 26.26
N SER A 33 -27.49 -6.97 26.60
CA SER A 33 -26.35 -6.84 25.72
C SER A 33 -26.50 -7.72 24.48
N SER A 34 -26.89 -7.15 23.35
CA SER A 34 -26.63 -7.72 22.03
C SER A 34 -25.11 -7.59 21.77
N LYS A 35 -24.42 -8.73 21.64
CA LYS A 35 -23.11 -8.76 21.03
C LYS A 35 -23.27 -8.20 19.62
N ASP A 36 -22.68 -7.05 19.37
CA ASP A 36 -22.52 -6.52 18.02
C ASP A 36 -21.72 -7.55 17.21
N ASP A 37 -22.43 -8.25 16.33
CA ASP A 37 -21.81 -9.01 15.25
C ASP A 37 -21.20 -8.01 14.26
N ALA A 38 -19.98 -7.59 14.55
CA ALA A 38 -19.15 -6.89 13.56
C ALA A 38 -19.10 -7.77 12.30
N PRO A 39 -19.27 -7.20 11.10
CA PRO A 39 -19.23 -7.96 9.86
C PRO A 39 -17.93 -8.75 9.82
N LYS A 40 -18.03 -10.08 9.68
CA LYS A 40 -16.84 -10.93 9.48
C LYS A 40 -16.19 -10.44 8.21
N VAL A 41 -15.03 -9.79 8.36
CA VAL A 41 -14.17 -9.39 7.25
C VAL A 41 -13.78 -10.68 6.52
N SER A 42 -14.24 -10.85 5.29
CA SER A 42 -13.84 -11.96 4.44
C SER A 42 -12.46 -11.64 3.85
N GLY A 43 -11.47 -11.46 4.72
CA GLY A 43 -10.11 -11.23 4.31
C GLY A 43 -9.31 -12.51 4.41
N SER A 44 -8.65 -12.89 3.35
CA SER A 44 -7.55 -13.83 3.40
C SER A 44 -6.59 -13.36 4.49
N LYS A 45 -6.41 -14.18 5.53
CA LYS A 45 -5.31 -13.99 6.49
C LYS A 45 -4.01 -14.35 5.78
N THR A 46 -3.55 -13.49 4.87
CA THR A 46 -2.30 -13.71 4.16
C THR A 46 -1.17 -13.25 5.05
N THR A 47 -0.86 -14.03 6.05
CA THR A 47 0.30 -13.82 6.93
C THR A 47 1.61 -14.28 6.28
N GLU A 48 1.56 -15.03 5.18
CA GLU A 48 2.74 -15.49 4.44
C GLU A 48 2.45 -15.47 2.94
N ILE A 49 3.40 -14.93 2.17
CA ILE A 49 3.41 -15.05 0.72
C ILE A 49 4.62 -15.91 0.35
N PRO A 50 4.44 -17.20 0.06
CA PRO A 50 5.53 -18.10 -0.26
C PRO A 50 6.15 -17.78 -1.62
N VAL A 51 7.41 -18.18 -1.78
CA VAL A 51 8.08 -18.19 -3.08
C VAL A 51 7.66 -19.47 -3.81
N GLY A 52 7.08 -19.32 -4.98
CA GLY A 52 6.67 -20.42 -5.84
C GLY A 52 7.85 -21.02 -6.62
N THR A 53 7.53 -22.03 -7.39
CA THR A 53 8.47 -22.79 -8.23
C THR A 53 8.39 -22.38 -9.70
N LYS A 54 9.21 -22.98 -10.55
CA LYS A 54 9.09 -22.88 -12.00
C LYS A 54 7.73 -23.39 -12.49
N ALA A 55 7.20 -24.47 -11.90
CA ALA A 55 5.88 -25.00 -12.24
C ALA A 55 4.77 -23.99 -11.91
N ASP A 56 4.85 -23.31 -10.77
CA ASP A 56 3.90 -22.25 -10.38
C ASP A 56 3.96 -21.03 -11.32
N SER A 57 5.11 -20.79 -11.94
CA SER A 57 5.37 -19.70 -12.87
C SER A 57 4.93 -20.02 -14.32
N THR A 58 4.56 -21.27 -14.60
CA THR A 58 4.16 -21.71 -15.95
C THR A 58 2.67 -21.43 -16.18
N GLY A 59 2.35 -20.78 -17.30
CA GLY A 59 0.97 -20.48 -17.70
C GLY A 59 0.26 -21.67 -18.38
N PRO A 60 -1.01 -21.51 -18.66
CA PRO A 60 -1.84 -20.34 -18.38
C PRO A 60 -2.22 -20.21 -16.89
N ALA A 61 -2.65 -18.99 -16.51
CA ALA A 61 -3.26 -18.77 -15.19
C ALA A 61 -4.46 -19.70 -14.99
N PRO A 62 -4.69 -20.23 -13.77
CA PRO A 62 -5.86 -21.05 -13.47
C PRO A 62 -7.16 -20.35 -13.90
N GLU A 63 -8.07 -21.11 -14.49
CA GLU A 63 -9.38 -20.58 -14.88
C GLU A 63 -10.21 -20.26 -13.64
N VAL A 64 -10.97 -19.18 -13.70
CA VAL A 64 -11.93 -18.79 -12.66
C VAL A 64 -13.24 -19.54 -12.92
N PRO A 65 -13.77 -20.31 -11.95
CA PRO A 65 -15.02 -21.05 -12.13
C PRO A 65 -16.17 -20.14 -12.56
N GLY A 66 -16.85 -20.49 -13.64
CA GLY A 66 -17.99 -19.74 -14.18
C GLY A 66 -17.62 -18.49 -14.97
N ALA A 67 -16.34 -18.16 -15.10
CA ALA A 67 -15.91 -17.02 -15.89
C ALA A 67 -16.13 -17.27 -17.39
N VAL A 68 -16.56 -16.22 -18.09
CA VAL A 68 -16.74 -16.21 -19.56
C VAL A 68 -15.95 -15.07 -20.17
N LYS A 69 -15.44 -15.27 -21.37
CA LYS A 69 -14.78 -14.21 -22.14
C LYS A 69 -15.82 -13.28 -22.75
N GLY A 70 -15.45 -12.01 -22.84
CA GLY A 70 -16.24 -10.97 -23.48
C GLY A 70 -16.72 -9.88 -22.54
N GLY A 71 -17.29 -8.84 -23.14
CA GLY A 71 -17.87 -7.71 -22.44
C GLY A 71 -16.89 -6.64 -22.00
N THR A 72 -17.44 -5.60 -21.38
CA THR A 72 -16.68 -4.43 -20.92
C THR A 72 -16.83 -4.26 -19.42
N ILE A 73 -15.72 -4.06 -18.72
CA ILE A 73 -15.70 -3.61 -17.31
C ILE A 73 -15.46 -2.10 -17.30
N TYR A 74 -16.27 -1.39 -16.55
CA TYR A 74 -16.15 0.05 -16.32
C TYR A 74 -15.55 0.33 -14.94
N SER A 75 -15.01 1.53 -14.72
CA SER A 75 -14.76 2.06 -13.38
C SER A 75 -15.27 3.49 -13.24
N LEU A 76 -15.57 3.90 -12.00
CA LEU A 76 -16.04 5.24 -11.65
C LEU A 76 -15.18 5.74 -10.50
N ASP A 77 -14.05 6.37 -10.84
CA ASP A 77 -13.04 6.76 -9.86
C ASP A 77 -12.83 8.28 -9.83
N GLN A 78 -12.31 8.79 -8.72
CA GLN A 78 -12.14 10.23 -8.52
C GLN A 78 -10.97 10.80 -9.33
N PHE A 79 -9.86 10.08 -9.36
CA PHE A 79 -8.59 10.57 -9.91
C PHE A 79 -8.12 9.76 -11.12
N ASP A 80 -7.49 10.43 -12.09
CA ASP A 80 -6.66 9.81 -13.11
C ASP A 80 -5.28 9.46 -12.52
N MET A 81 -4.51 8.68 -13.23
CA MET A 81 -3.15 8.31 -12.89
C MET A 81 -2.19 9.45 -13.15
N ASP A 82 -1.35 9.75 -12.17
CA ASP A 82 -0.25 10.68 -12.36
C ASP A 82 0.78 10.07 -13.31
N HIS A 83 1.08 8.77 -13.15
CA HIS A 83 2.05 8.03 -13.94
C HIS A 83 1.50 6.70 -14.49
N LEU A 84 1.87 6.39 -15.74
CA LEU A 84 1.73 5.07 -16.36
C LEU A 84 3.09 4.45 -16.71
N ASP A 85 4.16 5.25 -16.70
CA ASP A 85 5.54 4.78 -16.84
C ASP A 85 5.93 3.93 -15.64
N PRO A 86 6.24 2.63 -15.82
CA PRO A 86 6.63 1.78 -14.69
C PRO A 86 7.69 2.40 -13.79
N ALA A 87 8.71 3.04 -14.38
CA ALA A 87 9.82 3.63 -13.61
C ALA A 87 9.37 4.74 -12.64
N GLN A 88 8.20 5.34 -12.83
CA GLN A 88 7.68 6.43 -12.00
C GLN A 88 6.49 6.02 -11.12
N ILE A 89 5.95 4.81 -11.30
CA ILE A 89 4.86 4.27 -10.49
C ILE A 89 5.34 3.94 -9.08
N TYR A 90 4.72 4.56 -8.07
CA TYR A 90 5.00 4.27 -6.68
C TYR A 90 3.76 4.18 -5.78
N VAL A 91 2.58 4.31 -6.32
CA VAL A 91 1.31 4.17 -5.60
C VAL A 91 0.55 2.91 -6.04
N SER A 92 -0.10 2.22 -5.10
CA SER A 92 -0.79 0.95 -5.36
C SER A 92 -1.91 1.05 -6.40
N THR A 93 -2.55 2.21 -6.49
CA THR A 93 -3.63 2.48 -7.45
C THR A 93 -3.13 2.51 -8.90
N GLU A 94 -2.01 3.18 -9.16
CA GLU A 94 -1.35 3.14 -10.46
C GLU A 94 -0.90 1.72 -10.80
N GLY A 95 -0.36 1.01 -9.79
CA GLY A 95 0.00 -0.39 -9.91
C GLY A 95 -1.18 -1.28 -10.30
N ALA A 96 -2.39 -1.06 -9.75
CA ALA A 96 -3.58 -1.82 -10.11
C ALA A 96 -3.93 -1.67 -11.60
N ILE A 97 -3.91 -0.43 -12.11
CA ILE A 97 -4.25 -0.12 -13.50
C ILE A 97 -3.17 -0.58 -14.49
N THR A 98 -1.89 -0.49 -14.13
CA THR A 98 -0.81 -0.82 -15.07
C THR A 98 -0.54 -2.32 -15.18
N ARG A 99 -0.93 -3.16 -14.21
CA ARG A 99 -0.75 -4.62 -14.28
C ARG A 99 -1.39 -5.30 -15.48
N PRO A 100 -2.55 -4.88 -16.01
CA PRO A 100 -3.09 -5.44 -17.24
C PRO A 100 -2.24 -5.18 -18.49
N ILE A 101 -1.38 -4.16 -18.49
CA ILE A 101 -0.57 -3.75 -19.63
C ILE A 101 0.93 -3.99 -19.44
N SER A 102 1.40 -4.22 -18.20
CA SER A 102 2.81 -4.36 -17.87
C SER A 102 3.11 -5.68 -17.15
N ARG A 103 4.31 -6.23 -17.39
CA ARG A 103 4.84 -7.42 -16.72
C ARG A 103 6.22 -7.13 -16.16
N GLY A 104 6.49 -7.60 -14.93
CA GLY A 104 7.83 -7.58 -14.32
C GLY A 104 8.58 -8.89 -14.53
N LEU A 105 9.81 -9.01 -14.01
CA LEU A 105 10.49 -10.32 -13.96
C LEU A 105 9.76 -11.28 -13.04
N THR A 106 9.27 -10.79 -11.91
CA THR A 106 8.45 -11.53 -10.94
C THR A 106 7.10 -10.84 -10.73
N GLY A 107 6.16 -11.55 -10.13
CA GLY A 107 4.83 -11.04 -9.81
C GLY A 107 4.08 -11.97 -8.87
N TYR A 108 2.85 -11.60 -8.50
CA TYR A 108 2.04 -12.36 -7.56
C TYR A 108 0.90 -13.09 -8.27
N LYS A 109 0.85 -14.41 -8.06
CA LYS A 109 -0.22 -15.29 -8.50
C LYS A 109 -1.23 -15.44 -7.38
N ILE A 110 -2.51 -15.26 -7.70
CA ILE A 110 -3.61 -15.44 -6.76
C ILE A 110 -4.31 -16.75 -7.10
N ASP A 111 -4.48 -17.62 -6.10
CA ASP A 111 -5.24 -18.86 -6.23
C ASP A 111 -6.75 -18.64 -6.07
N GLU A 112 -7.55 -19.70 -6.24
CA GLU A 112 -9.01 -19.68 -6.13
C GLU A 112 -9.54 -19.30 -4.74
N LYS A 113 -8.70 -19.43 -3.70
CA LYS A 113 -9.03 -19.13 -2.30
C LYS A 113 -8.53 -17.76 -1.86
N GLY A 114 -7.90 -16.99 -2.79
CA GLY A 114 -7.29 -15.70 -2.50
C GLY A 114 -5.87 -15.80 -1.90
N GLY A 115 -5.30 -17.00 -1.83
CA GLY A 115 -3.90 -17.20 -1.43
C GLY A 115 -2.96 -16.59 -2.48
N THR A 116 -1.90 -15.94 -2.01
CA THR A 116 -0.95 -15.24 -2.88
C THR A 116 0.41 -15.95 -2.85
N THR A 117 1.04 -16.13 -4.02
CA THR A 117 2.37 -16.74 -4.19
C THR A 117 3.22 -15.86 -5.09
N LEU A 118 4.48 -15.58 -4.72
CA LEU A 118 5.45 -14.93 -5.61
C LEU A 118 5.91 -15.92 -6.67
N VAL A 119 5.80 -15.55 -7.95
CA VAL A 119 6.16 -16.40 -9.10
C VAL A 119 6.98 -15.60 -10.12
N GLY A 120 7.63 -16.32 -11.06
CA GLY A 120 8.15 -15.66 -12.26
C GLY A 120 7.00 -15.17 -13.14
N ASP A 121 7.01 -13.86 -13.46
CA ASP A 121 6.05 -13.26 -14.41
C ASP A 121 6.60 -13.36 -15.83
N ALA A 122 7.49 -12.47 -16.23
CA ALA A 122 8.24 -12.62 -17.48
C ALA A 122 9.41 -13.62 -17.34
N ALA A 123 9.90 -13.87 -16.13
CA ALA A 123 10.90 -14.90 -15.86
C ALA A 123 10.27 -16.30 -15.71
N THR A 124 11.07 -17.35 -15.97
CA THR A 124 10.65 -18.77 -15.88
C THR A 124 10.37 -19.24 -14.46
N ASP A 125 10.88 -18.52 -13.46
CA ASP A 125 10.78 -18.78 -12.03
C ASP A 125 11.03 -17.50 -11.22
N PRO A 126 10.87 -17.51 -9.88
CA PRO A 126 11.09 -16.33 -9.04
C PRO A 126 12.56 -15.88 -8.89
N GLY A 127 13.46 -16.42 -9.69
CA GLY A 127 14.89 -16.12 -9.66
C GLY A 127 15.73 -17.06 -8.81
N THR A 128 16.99 -17.20 -9.20
CA THR A 128 17.98 -17.99 -8.49
C THR A 128 18.95 -17.11 -7.74
N MET A 129 19.03 -17.31 -6.43
CA MET A 129 19.91 -16.59 -5.52
C MET A 129 21.25 -17.31 -5.33
N LYS A 130 22.35 -16.56 -5.35
CA LYS A 130 23.71 -17.02 -5.00
C LYS A 130 24.36 -16.04 -4.04
N ASP A 131 25.48 -16.43 -3.48
CA ASP A 131 26.35 -15.62 -2.61
C ASP A 131 25.57 -14.96 -1.45
N GLY A 132 24.65 -15.77 -0.83
CA GLY A 132 23.84 -15.32 0.28
C GLY A 132 22.83 -14.21 -0.06
N GLY A 133 22.53 -14.02 -1.36
CA GLY A 133 21.62 -12.97 -1.83
C GLY A 133 22.31 -11.76 -2.47
N LYS A 134 23.63 -11.82 -2.70
CA LYS A 134 24.34 -10.78 -3.46
C LYS A 134 24.20 -10.91 -4.96
N THR A 135 23.95 -12.12 -5.46
CA THR A 135 23.80 -12.39 -6.88
C THR A 135 22.45 -13.02 -7.14
N TRP A 136 21.66 -12.43 -8.05
CA TRP A 136 20.37 -12.92 -8.48
C TRP A 136 20.31 -13.07 -9.99
N THR A 137 19.86 -14.24 -10.48
CA THR A 137 19.71 -14.52 -11.90
C THR A 137 18.26 -14.89 -12.22
N PHE A 138 17.74 -14.30 -13.28
CA PHE A 138 16.40 -14.56 -13.81
C PHE A 138 16.53 -14.96 -15.29
N THR A 139 15.76 -15.94 -15.73
CA THR A 139 15.72 -16.40 -17.13
C THR A 139 14.38 -16.00 -17.74
N LEU A 140 14.37 -15.26 -18.84
CA LEU A 140 13.13 -14.89 -19.54
C LEU A 140 12.45 -16.13 -20.18
N LYS A 141 11.13 -16.13 -20.14
CA LYS A 141 10.29 -17.11 -20.82
C LYS A 141 10.39 -16.98 -22.34
N ASP A 142 10.15 -18.08 -23.04
CA ASP A 142 9.94 -18.07 -24.49
C ASP A 142 8.54 -17.52 -24.85
N GLY A 143 8.40 -16.93 -26.02
CA GLY A 143 7.12 -16.50 -26.56
C GLY A 143 6.57 -15.21 -25.98
N LEU A 144 7.32 -14.50 -25.14
CA LEU A 144 6.94 -13.15 -24.66
C LEU A 144 6.96 -12.15 -25.81
N LYS A 145 5.88 -11.41 -25.98
CA LYS A 145 5.75 -10.41 -27.07
C LYS A 145 5.25 -9.07 -26.55
N TRP A 146 5.72 -8.03 -27.18
CA TRP A 146 5.16 -6.69 -27.12
C TRP A 146 3.86 -6.58 -27.94
N GLU A 147 3.10 -5.51 -27.74
CA GLU A 147 1.81 -5.28 -28.42
C GLU A 147 1.90 -5.11 -29.94
N ASP A 148 3.09 -4.93 -30.51
CA ASP A 148 3.32 -4.94 -31.97
C ASP A 148 3.79 -6.31 -32.50
N GLY A 149 3.86 -7.33 -31.64
CA GLY A 149 4.29 -8.68 -31.98
C GLY A 149 5.80 -8.92 -31.94
N THR A 150 6.61 -7.89 -31.67
CA THR A 150 8.06 -8.05 -31.48
C THR A 150 8.36 -8.81 -30.16
N GLU A 151 9.46 -9.54 -30.11
CA GLU A 151 9.86 -10.34 -28.95
C GLU A 151 10.33 -9.46 -27.79
N VAL A 152 9.93 -9.80 -26.56
CA VAL A 152 10.52 -9.24 -25.34
C VAL A 152 11.86 -9.90 -25.08
N THR A 153 12.93 -9.12 -24.98
CA THR A 153 14.31 -9.59 -24.90
C THR A 153 14.95 -9.30 -23.54
N ALA A 154 16.04 -10.00 -23.23
CA ALA A 154 16.87 -9.70 -22.07
C ALA A 154 17.54 -8.29 -22.16
N ALA A 155 17.71 -7.77 -23.38
CA ALA A 155 18.16 -6.40 -23.59
C ALA A 155 17.10 -5.37 -23.18
N ASP A 156 15.80 -5.66 -23.36
CA ASP A 156 14.70 -4.82 -22.84
C ASP A 156 14.69 -4.83 -21.33
N ALA A 157 14.84 -6.01 -20.72
CA ALA A 157 14.88 -6.13 -19.26
C ALA A 157 16.10 -5.37 -18.70
N ARG A 158 17.28 -5.51 -19.28
CA ARG A 158 18.46 -4.70 -18.89
C ARG A 158 18.16 -3.21 -19.00
N HIS A 159 17.63 -2.78 -20.13
CA HIS A 159 17.25 -1.39 -20.37
C HIS A 159 16.26 -0.88 -19.32
N THR A 160 15.27 -1.68 -18.94
CA THR A 160 14.28 -1.37 -17.90
C THR A 160 14.97 -0.94 -16.60
N TYR A 161 15.88 -1.76 -16.09
CA TYR A 161 16.54 -1.48 -14.81
C TYR A 161 17.62 -0.40 -14.91
N GLU A 162 18.31 -0.29 -16.03
CA GLU A 162 19.24 0.83 -16.29
C GLU A 162 18.49 2.16 -16.41
N ARG A 163 17.29 2.16 -16.97
CA ARG A 163 16.44 3.34 -17.16
C ARG A 163 16.00 3.98 -15.83
N LEU A 164 15.91 3.22 -14.75
CA LEU A 164 15.57 3.73 -13.41
C LEU A 164 16.54 4.83 -12.92
N PHE A 165 17.75 4.88 -13.46
CA PHE A 165 18.77 5.87 -13.10
C PHE A 165 18.70 7.16 -13.93
N ALA A 166 17.80 7.25 -14.89
CA ALA A 166 17.67 8.43 -15.72
C ALA A 166 17.21 9.65 -14.91
N THR A 167 17.70 10.83 -15.29
CA THR A 167 17.42 12.08 -14.55
C THR A 167 15.96 12.51 -14.59
N PHE A 168 15.20 12.06 -15.59
CA PHE A 168 13.77 12.32 -15.70
C PHE A 168 12.91 11.37 -14.84
N VAL A 169 13.48 10.29 -14.32
CA VAL A 169 12.81 9.41 -13.35
C VAL A 169 12.97 10.04 -11.97
N THR A 170 12.03 10.87 -11.60
CA THR A 170 12.06 11.67 -10.36
C THR A 170 11.23 11.06 -9.26
N GLU A 171 10.29 10.18 -9.60
CA GLU A 171 9.39 9.46 -8.70
C GLU A 171 9.66 7.95 -8.77
N GLY A 172 8.76 7.13 -8.32
CA GLY A 172 8.96 5.69 -8.33
C GLY A 172 9.87 5.16 -7.21
N PRO A 173 9.97 3.81 -7.11
CA PRO A 173 10.78 3.17 -6.07
C PRO A 173 12.27 3.25 -6.43
N ARG A 174 13.11 3.47 -5.41
CA ARG A 174 14.57 3.59 -5.58
C ARG A 174 15.37 2.38 -5.08
N TYR A 175 14.71 1.30 -4.71
CA TYR A 175 15.37 0.15 -4.10
C TYR A 175 16.41 -0.50 -5.02
N VAL A 176 16.10 -0.70 -6.30
CA VAL A 176 17.03 -1.29 -7.27
C VAL A 176 18.26 -0.42 -7.44
N GLN A 177 18.08 0.90 -7.54
CA GLN A 177 19.19 1.87 -7.64
C GLN A 177 20.08 1.84 -6.39
N ASP A 178 19.48 1.74 -5.21
CA ASP A 178 20.19 1.71 -3.93
C ASP A 178 20.90 0.36 -3.71
N PHE A 179 20.37 -0.75 -4.23
CA PHE A 179 20.92 -2.08 -4.01
C PHE A 179 22.02 -2.48 -4.97
N LEU A 180 22.00 -2.01 -6.23
CA LEU A 180 22.95 -2.44 -7.27
C LEU A 180 24.37 -1.90 -7.05
N GLU A 181 25.37 -2.75 -7.24
CA GLU A 181 26.78 -2.34 -7.25
C GLU A 181 27.02 -1.27 -8.33
N GLY A 182 27.72 -0.21 -7.99
CA GLY A 182 28.02 0.90 -8.91
C GLY A 182 26.84 1.82 -9.22
N GLY A 183 25.64 1.55 -8.66
CA GLY A 183 24.45 2.37 -8.86
C GLY A 183 24.62 3.84 -8.44
N ASP A 184 25.42 4.11 -7.40
CA ASP A 184 25.64 5.48 -6.89
C ASP A 184 26.25 6.44 -7.92
N LYS A 185 26.95 5.91 -8.94
CA LYS A 185 27.65 6.69 -9.96
C LYS A 185 27.00 6.58 -11.35
N TYR A 186 26.04 5.69 -11.51
CA TYR A 186 25.40 5.45 -12.79
C TYR A 186 24.25 6.45 -13.03
N LYS A 187 24.12 6.98 -14.24
CA LYS A 187 23.16 8.03 -14.60
C LYS A 187 22.19 7.60 -15.70
N GLY A 188 22.03 6.29 -15.86
CA GLY A 188 21.10 5.71 -16.83
C GLY A 188 21.74 5.37 -18.18
N PRO A 189 20.98 4.72 -19.09
CA PRO A 189 21.51 4.14 -20.33
C PRO A 189 21.73 5.18 -21.43
N TYR A 190 21.31 6.42 -21.23
CA TYR A 190 21.32 7.45 -22.29
C TYR A 190 22.66 8.14 -22.46
N GLU A 191 23.63 7.91 -21.57
CA GLU A 191 25.01 8.41 -21.67
C GLU A 191 25.93 7.38 -22.36
N GLY A 192 25.39 6.33 -22.98
CA GLY A 192 26.15 5.34 -23.75
C GLY A 192 26.95 4.32 -22.93
N LYS A 193 26.71 4.25 -21.62
CA LYS A 193 27.36 3.28 -20.72
C LYS A 193 26.30 2.33 -20.14
N SER A 194 26.69 1.08 -19.95
CA SER A 194 25.90 0.08 -19.25
C SER A 194 26.35 -0.08 -17.80
N LEU A 195 25.41 -0.42 -16.92
CA LEU A 195 25.73 -0.72 -15.52
C LEU A 195 26.30 -2.16 -15.43
N ALA A 196 27.55 -2.27 -14.98
CA ALA A 196 28.26 -3.56 -14.93
C ALA A 196 27.61 -4.60 -14.00
N SER A 197 26.86 -4.16 -13.00
CA SER A 197 26.13 -5.04 -12.08
C SER A 197 24.84 -5.63 -12.66
N ILE A 198 24.47 -5.29 -13.90
CA ILE A 198 23.39 -5.93 -14.65
C ILE A 198 24.00 -6.62 -15.87
N GLU A 199 24.11 -7.95 -15.81
CA GLU A 199 24.67 -8.75 -16.89
C GLU A 199 23.57 -9.45 -17.67
N VAL A 200 23.75 -9.59 -18.98
CA VAL A 200 22.85 -10.36 -19.87
C VAL A 200 23.65 -11.40 -20.60
N ASP A 201 23.20 -12.64 -20.52
CA ASP A 201 23.73 -13.79 -21.28
C ASP A 201 22.57 -14.63 -21.83
N GLY A 202 22.35 -14.56 -23.14
CA GLY A 202 21.18 -15.15 -23.79
C GLY A 202 19.88 -14.58 -23.22
N LYS A 203 19.08 -15.43 -22.55
CA LYS A 203 17.84 -15.04 -21.87
C LYS A 203 18.02 -14.76 -20.37
N ASN A 204 19.24 -14.92 -19.86
CA ASN A 204 19.52 -14.70 -18.46
C ASN A 204 19.86 -13.23 -18.20
N ILE A 205 19.32 -12.73 -17.08
CA ILE A 205 19.61 -11.41 -16.53
C ILE A 205 20.12 -11.63 -15.12
N THR A 206 21.34 -11.16 -14.85
CA THR A 206 22.00 -11.31 -13.54
C THR A 206 22.23 -9.94 -12.91
N PHE A 207 21.83 -9.81 -11.65
CA PHE A 207 22.03 -8.63 -10.83
C PHE A 207 23.07 -8.89 -9.74
N ARG A 208 24.01 -7.95 -9.54
CA ARG A 208 24.97 -7.96 -8.42
C ARG A 208 24.65 -6.83 -7.45
N LEU A 209 24.42 -7.19 -6.19
CA LEU A 209 23.98 -6.28 -5.14
C LEU A 209 25.15 -5.91 -4.22
N LYS A 210 25.17 -4.68 -3.71
CA LYS A 210 26.14 -4.19 -2.70
C LYS A 210 26.14 -5.04 -1.44
N GLU A 211 24.94 -5.40 -0.96
CA GLU A 211 24.71 -6.17 0.25
C GLU A 211 23.77 -7.34 -0.03
N PRO A 212 23.84 -8.45 0.73
CA PRO A 212 22.90 -9.55 0.62
C PRO A 212 21.45 -9.11 0.81
N ARG A 213 20.57 -9.55 -0.11
CA ARG A 213 19.11 -9.35 -0.07
C ARG A 213 18.42 -10.64 -0.44
N THR A 214 17.73 -11.23 0.52
CA THR A 214 17.02 -12.50 0.30
C THR A 214 15.60 -12.29 -0.24
N ASP A 215 15.13 -11.05 -0.25
CA ASP A 215 13.82 -10.60 -0.73
C ASP A 215 13.90 -9.75 -2.01
N PHE A 216 15.01 -9.78 -2.74
CA PHE A 216 15.17 -8.99 -3.96
C PHE A 216 14.15 -9.37 -5.04
N ASN A 217 13.76 -10.63 -5.13
CA ASN A 217 12.72 -11.09 -6.04
C ASN A 217 11.32 -10.54 -5.68
N TYR A 218 11.01 -10.31 -4.41
CA TYR A 218 9.80 -9.59 -3.99
C TYR A 218 9.88 -8.11 -4.38
N THR A 219 11.05 -7.50 -4.23
CA THR A 219 11.28 -6.12 -4.67
C THR A 219 10.95 -5.97 -6.16
N LEU A 220 11.42 -6.89 -7.02
CA LEU A 220 11.18 -6.84 -8.46
C LEU A 220 9.73 -7.09 -8.88
N ALA A 221 8.88 -7.57 -7.98
CA ALA A 221 7.43 -7.72 -8.23
C ALA A 221 6.64 -6.40 -8.10
N MET A 222 7.28 -5.33 -7.64
CA MET A 222 6.65 -4.01 -7.59
C MET A 222 6.29 -3.51 -8.99
N PRO A 223 5.14 -2.81 -9.15
CA PRO A 223 4.73 -2.23 -10.44
C PRO A 223 5.79 -1.30 -11.05
N GLY A 224 6.56 -0.62 -10.21
CA GLY A 224 7.65 0.27 -10.59
C GLY A 224 8.81 -0.38 -11.35
N TYR A 225 8.82 -1.71 -11.44
CA TYR A 225 9.86 -2.49 -12.15
C TYR A 225 9.29 -3.28 -13.34
N GLY A 226 8.14 -2.84 -13.88
CA GLY A 226 7.57 -3.38 -15.11
C GLY A 226 8.50 -3.14 -16.32
N LEU A 227 8.53 -4.13 -17.24
CA LEU A 227 9.40 -4.11 -18.41
C LEU A 227 9.07 -2.96 -19.36
N VAL A 228 10.10 -2.34 -19.93
CA VAL A 228 10.04 -1.27 -20.91
C VAL A 228 10.75 -1.72 -22.18
N ALA A 229 10.06 -1.64 -23.32
CA ALA A 229 10.63 -1.95 -24.63
C ALA A 229 11.69 -0.93 -25.00
N LYS A 230 12.96 -1.35 -25.08
CA LYS A 230 14.10 -0.47 -25.40
C LYS A 230 13.89 0.30 -26.71
N ALA A 231 13.36 -0.37 -27.73
CA ALA A 231 13.12 0.22 -29.06
C ALA A 231 11.95 1.22 -29.09
N LYS A 232 11.09 1.21 -28.09
CA LYS A 232 9.89 2.06 -27.98
C LYS A 232 10.01 3.08 -26.83
N ASP A 233 11.13 3.14 -26.15
CA ASP A 233 11.36 4.08 -25.07
C ASP A 233 11.42 5.51 -25.59
N THR A 234 10.47 6.31 -25.19
CA THR A 234 10.32 7.73 -25.55
C THR A 234 10.74 8.67 -24.40
N LYS A 235 11.51 8.13 -23.42
CA LYS A 235 11.96 8.86 -22.21
C LYS A 235 10.77 9.40 -21.42
N GLU A 236 10.75 10.71 -21.12
CA GLU A 236 9.68 11.37 -20.37
C GLU A 236 8.30 11.22 -21.01
N LYS A 237 8.24 11.04 -22.33
CA LYS A 237 6.97 10.88 -23.06
C LYS A 237 6.39 9.47 -22.94
N TYR A 238 7.19 8.49 -22.48
CA TYR A 238 6.73 7.11 -22.27
C TYR A 238 5.55 7.04 -21.29
N ASP A 239 5.50 7.95 -20.34
CA ASP A 239 4.45 8.08 -19.32
C ASP A 239 3.05 8.36 -19.90
N LYS A 240 2.97 8.91 -21.11
CA LYS A 240 1.69 9.19 -21.78
C LYS A 240 1.06 7.95 -22.40
N GLN A 241 1.89 7.04 -22.91
CA GLN A 241 1.46 5.84 -23.59
C GLN A 241 2.56 4.77 -23.50
N PRO A 242 2.63 4.06 -22.37
CA PRO A 242 3.56 2.95 -22.20
C PRO A 242 3.22 1.82 -23.17
N PHE A 243 4.25 1.11 -23.61
CA PHE A 243 4.15 0.03 -24.57
C PHE A 243 3.92 -1.30 -23.84
N SER A 244 2.86 -2.03 -24.21
CA SER A 244 2.38 -3.17 -23.44
C SER A 244 3.05 -4.49 -23.81
N CYS A 245 3.32 -5.33 -22.80
CA CYS A 245 3.56 -6.77 -22.92
C CYS A 245 2.57 -7.60 -22.08
N GLY A 246 1.55 -6.97 -21.52
CA GLY A 246 0.46 -7.61 -20.78
C GLY A 246 -0.70 -8.03 -21.67
N PRO A 247 -1.79 -8.58 -21.08
CA PRO A 247 -2.98 -9.01 -21.81
C PRO A 247 -3.81 -7.92 -22.45
N TYR A 248 -3.58 -6.67 -22.07
CA TYR A 248 -4.26 -5.49 -22.63
C TYR A 248 -3.26 -4.46 -23.10
N ARG A 249 -3.72 -3.51 -23.92
CA ARG A 249 -3.00 -2.31 -24.35
C ARG A 249 -3.91 -1.09 -24.28
N ILE A 250 -3.32 0.08 -24.24
CA ILE A 250 -4.06 1.34 -24.23
C ILE A 250 -4.59 1.62 -25.64
N GLU A 251 -5.92 1.70 -25.77
CA GLU A 251 -6.59 2.14 -27.01
C GLU A 251 -6.67 3.66 -27.07
N SER A 252 -7.05 4.30 -25.94
CA SER A 252 -7.20 5.75 -25.86
C SER A 252 -7.07 6.24 -24.42
N ARG A 253 -6.61 7.49 -24.26
CA ARG A 253 -6.56 8.20 -22.98
C ARG A 253 -6.96 9.66 -23.19
N SER A 254 -7.89 10.14 -22.37
CA SER A 254 -8.23 11.55 -22.21
C SER A 254 -7.92 11.94 -20.76
N ILE A 255 -6.81 12.63 -20.55
CA ILE A 255 -6.28 12.95 -19.21
C ILE A 255 -7.36 13.63 -18.35
N GLY A 256 -7.52 13.15 -17.13
CA GLY A 256 -8.52 13.60 -16.16
C GLY A 256 -9.96 13.18 -16.45
N LYS A 257 -10.22 12.45 -17.55
CA LYS A 257 -11.58 12.06 -17.96
C LYS A 257 -11.75 10.55 -18.09
N SER A 258 -10.92 9.91 -18.92
CA SER A 258 -11.09 8.48 -19.19
C SER A 258 -9.86 7.84 -19.81
N MET A 259 -9.74 6.52 -19.63
CA MET A 259 -8.77 5.67 -20.29
C MET A 259 -9.43 4.37 -20.72
N THR A 260 -9.10 3.86 -21.89
CA THR A 260 -9.66 2.62 -22.43
C THR A 260 -8.56 1.63 -22.73
N TYR A 261 -8.73 0.40 -22.25
CA TYR A 261 -7.90 -0.75 -22.59
C TYR A 261 -8.67 -1.72 -23.47
N VAL A 262 -7.99 -2.27 -24.48
CA VAL A 262 -8.45 -3.37 -25.32
C VAL A 262 -7.46 -4.52 -25.24
N ARG A 263 -7.88 -5.73 -25.64
CA ARG A 263 -7.00 -6.90 -25.65
C ARG A 263 -5.73 -6.64 -26.46
N ASN A 264 -4.63 -7.13 -25.95
CA ASN A 264 -3.38 -7.26 -26.70
C ASN A 264 -3.41 -8.59 -27.46
N GLU A 265 -3.50 -8.54 -28.78
CA GLU A 265 -3.62 -9.72 -29.65
C GLU A 265 -2.35 -10.59 -29.66
N HIS A 266 -1.21 -10.00 -29.29
CA HIS A 266 0.09 -10.69 -29.26
C HIS A 266 0.43 -11.30 -27.89
N TRP A 267 -0.40 -11.06 -26.85
CA TRP A 267 -0.23 -11.72 -25.57
C TRP A 267 -0.64 -13.19 -25.62
N ASP A 268 0.30 -14.08 -25.26
CA ASP A 268 0.04 -15.52 -25.17
C ASP A 268 -0.22 -15.92 -23.69
N PRO A 269 -1.43 -16.39 -23.34
CA PRO A 269 -1.76 -16.86 -21.99
C PRO A 269 -0.86 -18.01 -21.51
N LYS A 270 -0.27 -18.81 -22.40
CA LYS A 270 0.66 -19.89 -22.01
C LYS A 270 1.93 -19.35 -21.35
N THR A 271 2.29 -18.10 -21.58
CA THR A 271 3.44 -17.45 -20.94
C THR A 271 3.10 -16.82 -19.59
N ASP A 272 1.81 -16.76 -19.19
CA ASP A 272 1.34 -15.97 -18.04
C ASP A 272 0.57 -16.83 -17.04
N SER A 273 1.17 -17.11 -15.90
CA SER A 273 0.55 -17.88 -14.81
C SER A 273 -0.27 -17.01 -13.85
N ILE A 274 -0.26 -15.68 -14.04
CA ILE A 274 -0.82 -14.68 -13.12
C ILE A 274 -2.17 -14.19 -13.62
N ARG A 275 -2.24 -13.80 -14.92
CA ARG A 275 -3.35 -13.03 -15.48
C ARG A 275 -4.28 -13.89 -16.31
N ASN A 276 -5.59 -13.69 -16.09
CA ASN A 276 -6.63 -14.09 -17.02
C ASN A 276 -7.06 -12.81 -17.79
N ALA A 277 -7.59 -12.96 -18.98
CA ALA A 277 -8.05 -11.83 -19.77
C ALA A 277 -9.49 -12.10 -20.24
N TYR A 278 -10.45 -12.07 -19.31
CA TYR A 278 -11.84 -12.38 -19.61
C TYR A 278 -12.56 -11.21 -20.32
N PRO A 279 -12.54 -9.95 -19.83
CA PRO A 279 -13.18 -8.83 -20.51
C PRO A 279 -12.51 -8.53 -21.87
N ASP A 280 -13.27 -8.04 -22.84
CA ASP A 280 -12.72 -7.52 -24.09
C ASP A 280 -12.11 -6.13 -23.90
N LYS A 281 -12.67 -5.38 -22.94
CA LYS A 281 -12.36 -3.97 -22.75
C LYS A 281 -12.49 -3.56 -21.29
N PHE A 282 -11.60 -2.65 -20.86
CA PHE A 282 -11.77 -1.85 -19.65
C PHE A 282 -11.98 -0.38 -20.03
N VAL A 283 -12.92 0.29 -19.38
CA VAL A 283 -13.18 1.72 -19.55
C VAL A 283 -13.10 2.38 -18.17
N PHE A 284 -11.97 3.02 -17.90
CA PHE A 284 -11.75 3.78 -16.67
C PHE A 284 -12.30 5.19 -16.86
N GLN A 285 -13.16 5.63 -15.95
CA GLN A 285 -13.77 6.95 -15.96
C GLN A 285 -13.36 7.69 -14.68
N PHE A 286 -12.92 8.94 -14.83
CA PHE A 286 -12.37 9.76 -13.73
C PHE A 286 -13.24 10.98 -13.46
N GLY A 287 -13.04 11.62 -12.31
CA GLY A 287 -13.80 12.79 -11.88
C GLY A 287 -15.07 12.49 -11.08
N PHE A 288 -15.23 11.27 -10.57
CA PHE A 288 -16.39 10.87 -9.77
C PHE A 288 -16.07 10.99 -8.27
N GLU A 289 -16.74 11.91 -7.59
CA GLU A 289 -16.69 12.01 -6.13
C GLU A 289 -17.22 10.73 -5.47
N LEU A 290 -16.70 10.40 -4.27
CA LEU A 290 -17.00 9.15 -3.55
C LEU A 290 -18.51 8.89 -3.42
N LEU A 291 -19.28 9.89 -2.99
CA LEU A 291 -20.72 9.76 -2.79
C LEU A 291 -21.44 9.50 -4.11
N ALA A 292 -21.07 10.21 -5.17
CA ALA A 292 -21.68 10.07 -6.49
C ALA A 292 -21.40 8.68 -7.10
N SER A 293 -20.16 8.18 -7.01
CA SER A 293 -19.83 6.83 -7.49
C SER A 293 -20.54 5.76 -6.66
N THR A 294 -20.60 5.91 -5.34
CA THR A 294 -21.32 4.98 -4.45
C THR A 294 -22.82 4.93 -4.77
N ASP A 295 -23.47 6.07 -4.97
CA ASP A 295 -24.89 6.13 -5.31
C ASP A 295 -25.18 5.48 -6.67
N ARG A 296 -24.29 5.59 -7.65
CA ARG A 296 -24.39 4.88 -8.95
C ARG A 296 -24.23 3.37 -8.78
N TYR A 297 -23.28 2.89 -7.98
CA TYR A 297 -23.15 1.46 -7.66
C TYR A 297 -24.38 0.92 -6.91
N ILE A 298 -24.99 1.70 -6.02
CA ILE A 298 -26.23 1.31 -5.32
C ILE A 298 -27.38 1.20 -6.32
N ALA A 299 -27.54 2.17 -7.23
CA ALA A 299 -28.58 2.20 -8.24
C ALA A 299 -28.46 1.07 -9.26
N ASP A 300 -27.26 0.58 -9.55
CA ASP A 300 -26.97 -0.58 -10.39
C ASP A 300 -27.71 -0.54 -11.73
N SER A 301 -27.58 0.54 -12.49
CA SER A 301 -28.32 0.78 -13.72
C SER A 301 -27.38 0.94 -14.94
N GLY A 302 -27.88 0.57 -16.13
CA GLY A 302 -27.11 0.73 -17.38
C GLY A 302 -25.73 0.06 -17.30
N ASN A 303 -24.68 0.81 -17.63
CA ASN A 303 -23.29 0.33 -17.60
C ASN A 303 -22.75 0.14 -16.18
N ASP A 304 -23.36 0.74 -15.15
CA ASP A 304 -22.92 0.65 -13.77
C ASP A 304 -23.05 -0.78 -13.21
N LYS A 305 -23.92 -1.61 -13.81
CA LYS A 305 -23.99 -3.06 -13.54
C LYS A 305 -22.67 -3.78 -13.81
N TYR A 306 -21.86 -3.27 -14.71
CA TYR A 306 -20.59 -3.82 -15.15
C TYR A 306 -19.39 -3.01 -14.63
N ALA A 307 -19.62 -2.13 -13.65
CA ALA A 307 -18.59 -1.26 -13.13
C ALA A 307 -17.99 -1.80 -11.82
N MET A 308 -16.70 -1.55 -11.62
CA MET A 308 -15.94 -1.90 -10.43
C MET A 308 -15.22 -0.67 -9.91
N SER A 309 -15.38 -0.39 -8.62
CA SER A 309 -14.57 0.62 -7.94
C SER A 309 -13.12 0.13 -7.82
N ILE A 310 -12.15 0.91 -8.24
CA ILE A 310 -10.72 0.57 -8.17
C ILE A 310 -10.05 1.39 -7.06
N PHE A 311 -10.36 2.68 -6.98
CA PHE A 311 -9.79 3.62 -6.01
C PHE A 311 -10.82 4.13 -5.02
N ASN A 312 -12.02 4.45 -5.52
CA ASN A 312 -13.10 4.93 -4.68
C ASN A 312 -13.58 3.81 -3.76
N GLU A 313 -13.64 4.09 -2.48
CA GLU A 313 -14.31 3.23 -1.49
C GLU A 313 -15.77 3.63 -1.35
N VAL A 314 -16.56 2.81 -0.67
CA VAL A 314 -17.93 3.20 -0.29
C VAL A 314 -17.88 4.47 0.54
N ALA A 315 -18.63 5.48 0.13
CA ALA A 315 -18.69 6.76 0.83
C ALA A 315 -19.11 6.58 2.31
N PRO A 316 -18.48 7.29 3.26
CA PRO A 316 -18.80 7.17 4.69
C PRO A 316 -20.28 7.34 4.98
N GLU A 317 -20.98 8.21 4.25
CA GLU A 317 -22.41 8.48 4.39
C GLU A 317 -23.30 7.31 3.97
N ARG A 318 -22.76 6.37 3.20
CA ARG A 318 -23.46 5.19 2.67
C ARG A 318 -22.99 3.88 3.31
N ILE A 319 -21.92 3.88 4.07
CA ILE A 319 -21.29 2.64 4.59
C ILE A 319 -22.29 1.80 5.41
N ALA A 320 -23.05 2.41 6.30
CA ALA A 320 -24.06 1.73 7.10
C ALA A 320 -25.17 1.13 6.22
N GLN A 321 -25.70 1.89 5.26
CA GLN A 321 -26.71 1.43 4.31
C GLN A 321 -26.21 0.22 3.52
N VAL A 322 -24.99 0.31 3.00
CA VAL A 322 -24.42 -0.71 2.13
C VAL A 322 -24.11 -2.00 2.89
N LEU A 323 -23.51 -1.91 4.07
CA LEU A 323 -23.10 -3.09 4.84
C LEU A 323 -24.24 -3.79 5.59
N THR A 324 -25.36 -3.09 5.88
CA THR A 324 -26.55 -3.69 6.52
C THR A 324 -27.55 -4.26 5.52
N ASN A 325 -27.54 -3.79 4.27
CA ASN A 325 -28.40 -4.32 3.22
C ASN A 325 -27.83 -5.62 2.65
N ALA A 326 -28.52 -6.73 2.80
CA ALA A 326 -28.06 -8.06 2.39
C ALA A 326 -27.73 -8.19 0.88
N THR A 327 -28.40 -7.42 0.02
CA THR A 327 -28.14 -7.42 -1.43
C THR A 327 -26.91 -6.56 -1.77
N LEU A 328 -26.81 -5.37 -1.20
CA LEU A 328 -25.68 -4.47 -1.45
C LEU A 328 -24.37 -5.03 -0.88
N LYS A 329 -24.42 -5.59 0.32
CA LYS A 329 -23.25 -6.20 0.98
C LYS A 329 -22.58 -7.29 0.12
N LYS A 330 -23.35 -8.05 -0.67
CA LYS A 330 -22.80 -9.07 -1.59
C LYS A 330 -21.95 -8.47 -2.73
N ARG A 331 -22.10 -7.17 -2.97
CA ARG A 331 -21.38 -6.42 -4.00
C ARG A 331 -20.29 -5.51 -3.41
N VAL A 332 -19.82 -5.84 -2.21
CA VAL A 332 -18.73 -5.14 -1.54
C VAL A 332 -17.61 -6.13 -1.22
N LEU A 333 -16.43 -5.84 -1.67
CA LEU A 333 -15.21 -6.47 -1.16
C LEU A 333 -14.71 -5.67 0.03
N THR A 334 -14.78 -6.28 1.22
CA THR A 334 -14.25 -5.68 2.47
C THR A 334 -12.93 -6.35 2.81
N GLN A 335 -11.88 -5.57 3.02
CA GLN A 335 -10.52 -6.06 3.28
C GLN A 335 -9.81 -5.18 4.31
N VAL A 336 -9.13 -5.80 5.28
CA VAL A 336 -8.12 -5.09 6.08
C VAL A 336 -6.94 -4.78 5.16
N ASP A 337 -6.52 -3.52 5.14
CA ASP A 337 -5.39 -3.07 4.33
C ASP A 337 -4.05 -3.39 5.01
N THR A 338 -3.01 -3.44 4.22
CA THR A 338 -1.63 -3.54 4.73
C THR A 338 -1.14 -2.25 5.39
N VAL A 339 -1.85 -1.14 5.17
CA VAL A 339 -1.49 0.16 5.75
C VAL A 339 -1.77 0.18 7.25
N THR A 340 -0.77 0.55 8.02
CA THR A 340 -0.95 1.01 9.41
C THR A 340 -0.81 2.51 9.46
N TYR A 341 -1.82 3.17 10.00
CA TYR A 341 -1.75 4.59 10.33
C TYR A 341 -1.26 4.75 11.76
N TYR A 342 -0.33 5.66 11.96
CA TYR A 342 0.34 5.83 13.24
C TYR A 342 0.81 7.28 13.45
N TRP A 343 1.24 7.58 14.68
CA TRP A 343 1.80 8.85 15.08
C TRP A 343 3.22 8.64 15.57
N PRO A 344 4.26 8.89 14.76
CA PRO A 344 5.64 8.80 15.21
C PRO A 344 5.89 9.87 16.28
N ILE A 345 6.63 9.48 17.31
CA ILE A 345 7.06 10.38 18.37
C ILE A 345 8.51 10.79 18.09
N ASN A 346 8.77 12.06 17.92
CA ASN A 346 10.11 12.56 17.65
C ASN A 346 11.03 12.30 18.86
N MET A 347 11.89 11.30 18.78
CA MET A 347 12.73 10.83 19.89
C MET A 347 13.88 11.77 20.23
N THR A 348 14.25 12.69 19.32
CA THR A 348 15.25 13.72 19.60
C THR A 348 14.69 14.83 20.49
N ARG A 349 13.37 15.03 20.44
CA ARG A 349 12.63 16.03 21.22
C ARG A 349 12.02 15.43 22.48
N ILE A 350 11.44 14.22 22.40
CA ILE A 350 10.83 13.49 23.54
C ILE A 350 11.76 12.33 23.94
N LYS A 351 12.85 12.65 24.63
CA LYS A 351 13.92 11.67 24.96
C LYS A 351 13.53 10.69 26.08
N ASP A 352 12.67 11.09 27.00
CA ASP A 352 12.29 10.26 28.15
C ASP A 352 11.29 9.18 27.74
N LEU A 353 11.63 7.91 27.99
CA LEU A 353 10.80 6.76 27.66
C LEU A 353 9.45 6.79 28.39
N LYS A 354 9.41 7.19 29.67
CA LYS A 354 8.15 7.26 30.44
C LYS A 354 7.18 8.29 29.85
N VAL A 355 7.72 9.40 29.32
CA VAL A 355 6.91 10.41 28.63
C VAL A 355 6.30 9.83 27.34
N ARG A 356 7.09 9.10 26.53
CA ARG A 356 6.58 8.45 25.32
C ARG A 356 5.56 7.35 25.63
N GLN A 357 5.80 6.58 26.70
CA GLN A 357 4.82 5.61 27.20
C GLN A 357 3.53 6.28 27.69
N ALA A 358 3.63 7.41 28.37
CA ALA A 358 2.46 8.17 28.81
C ALA A 358 1.62 8.64 27.62
N ILE A 359 2.24 9.06 26.52
CA ILE A 359 1.53 9.41 25.27
C ILE A 359 0.75 8.19 24.75
N ASN A 360 1.37 7.02 24.66
CA ASN A 360 0.72 5.79 24.21
C ASN A 360 -0.46 5.39 25.11
N TYR A 361 -0.32 5.45 26.44
CA TYR A 361 -1.39 5.12 27.38
C TYR A 361 -2.58 6.10 27.31
N ALA A 362 -2.31 7.38 27.03
CA ALA A 362 -3.36 8.40 26.98
C ALA A 362 -4.12 8.43 25.63
N TRP A 363 -3.71 7.67 24.62
CA TRP A 363 -4.23 7.82 23.26
C TRP A 363 -5.68 7.39 23.13
N PRO A 364 -6.58 8.22 22.53
CA PRO A 364 -8.02 7.99 22.52
C PRO A 364 -8.48 7.19 21.28
N HIS A 365 -7.96 5.97 21.09
CA HIS A 365 -8.20 5.14 19.89
C HIS A 365 -9.67 5.00 19.53
N GLN A 366 -10.55 4.72 20.51
CA GLN A 366 -11.98 4.52 20.28
C GLN A 366 -12.67 5.78 19.74
N GLN A 367 -12.34 6.94 20.31
CA GLN A 367 -12.89 8.20 19.84
C GLN A 367 -12.43 8.52 18.42
N LEU A 368 -11.16 8.26 18.11
CA LEU A 368 -10.60 8.43 16.77
C LEU A 368 -11.23 7.46 15.77
N GLN A 369 -11.48 6.20 16.16
CA GLN A 369 -12.21 5.24 15.33
C GLN A 369 -13.62 5.74 15.01
N THR A 370 -14.34 6.26 15.99
CA THR A 370 -15.68 6.83 15.78
C THR A 370 -15.67 7.99 14.79
N ILE A 371 -14.69 8.90 14.89
CA ILE A 371 -14.51 10.02 13.95
C ILE A 371 -14.29 9.54 12.52
N ARG A 372 -13.62 8.39 12.33
CA ARG A 372 -13.33 7.79 11.02
C ARG A 372 -14.49 6.97 10.42
N GLY A 373 -15.60 6.78 11.12
CA GLY A 373 -16.76 6.01 10.65
C GLY A 373 -16.93 4.66 11.33
N GLY A 374 -16.23 4.42 12.44
CA GLY A 374 -16.40 3.24 13.30
C GLY A 374 -15.61 2.01 12.85
N ALA A 375 -16.01 0.85 13.40
CA ALA A 375 -15.32 -0.43 13.17
C ALA A 375 -15.46 -0.98 11.74
N SER A 376 -16.35 -0.42 10.91
CA SER A 376 -16.50 -0.81 9.51
C SER A 376 -15.40 -0.23 8.58
N THR A 377 -14.66 0.77 9.06
CA THR A 377 -13.64 1.49 8.28
C THR A 377 -12.24 1.36 8.86
N SER A 378 -12.13 0.88 10.10
CA SER A 378 -10.83 0.77 10.76
C SER A 378 -10.84 -0.24 11.92
N GLU A 379 -9.74 -0.98 12.08
CA GLU A 379 -9.41 -1.74 13.29
C GLU A 379 -8.42 -0.95 14.14
N LEU A 380 -8.54 -1.03 15.47
CA LEU A 380 -7.59 -0.38 16.37
C LEU A 380 -6.22 -1.06 16.24
N ALA A 381 -5.16 -0.28 16.07
CA ALA A 381 -3.82 -0.80 15.94
C ALA A 381 -3.08 -0.82 17.29
N THR A 382 -2.37 -1.93 17.54
CA THR A 382 -1.48 -2.11 18.70
C THR A 382 -0.04 -2.40 18.28
N THR A 383 0.18 -2.52 16.97
CA THR A 383 1.44 -2.92 16.31
C THR A 383 1.70 -2.04 15.08
N ILE A 384 2.95 -2.01 14.61
CA ILE A 384 3.34 -1.31 13.39
C ILE A 384 2.92 -2.11 12.14
N LEU A 385 3.08 -3.45 12.19
CA LEU A 385 2.63 -4.30 11.11
C LEU A 385 1.11 -4.47 11.17
N SER A 386 0.45 -4.39 10.01
CA SER A 386 -0.98 -4.72 9.86
C SER A 386 -1.22 -6.23 9.98
N PRO A 387 -2.40 -6.69 10.45
CA PRO A 387 -2.74 -8.11 10.58
C PRO A 387 -2.60 -8.94 9.31
N VAL A 388 -2.58 -8.31 8.16
CA VAL A 388 -2.44 -8.96 6.84
C VAL A 388 -1.01 -8.85 6.27
N THR A 389 -0.08 -8.25 7.01
CA THR A 389 1.32 -8.14 6.60
C THR A 389 2.13 -9.33 7.12
N PRO A 390 2.97 -9.99 6.28
CA PRO A 390 3.88 -11.03 6.74
C PRO A 390 4.75 -10.58 7.91
N GLY A 391 4.86 -11.42 8.94
CA GLY A 391 5.57 -11.08 10.17
C GLY A 391 4.72 -10.47 11.27
N TYR A 392 3.46 -10.14 10.98
CA TYR A 392 2.54 -9.65 12.02
C TYR A 392 2.42 -10.66 13.18
N THR A 393 2.56 -10.15 14.39
CA THR A 393 2.27 -10.88 15.63
C THR A 393 1.44 -9.97 16.52
N LYS A 394 0.25 -10.43 16.92
CA LYS A 394 -0.60 -9.61 17.80
C LYS A 394 0.04 -9.49 19.19
N PHE A 395 0.24 -8.27 19.63
CA PHE A 395 0.55 -7.91 21.02
C PHE A 395 -0.04 -6.53 21.36
N ASP A 396 -0.22 -6.26 22.63
CA ASP A 396 -0.76 -4.99 23.13
C ASP A 396 0.01 -4.56 24.38
N LEU A 397 1.02 -3.70 24.19
CA LEU A 397 1.88 -3.22 25.29
C LEU A 397 1.21 -2.12 26.12
N TYR A 398 0.26 -1.41 25.53
CA TYR A 398 -0.32 -0.22 26.15
C TYR A 398 -1.80 -0.38 26.54
N GLY A 399 -2.35 -1.59 26.38
CA GLY A 399 -3.69 -1.95 26.87
C GLY A 399 -4.84 -1.39 26.06
N VAL A 400 -4.64 -1.15 24.77
CA VAL A 400 -5.66 -0.62 23.83
C VAL A 400 -6.88 -1.53 23.75
N ASP A 401 -6.67 -2.86 23.70
CA ASP A 401 -7.77 -3.86 23.66
C ASP A 401 -8.68 -3.77 24.89
N LYS A 402 -8.15 -3.36 26.05
CA LYS A 402 -8.89 -3.26 27.32
C LYS A 402 -9.41 -1.85 27.59
N LYS A 403 -8.67 -0.83 27.17
CA LYS A 403 -8.97 0.58 27.40
C LYS A 403 -8.78 1.39 26.11
N PRO A 404 -9.63 1.18 25.09
CA PRO A 404 -9.47 1.85 23.81
C PRO A 404 -9.70 3.37 23.88
N GLY A 405 -10.29 3.88 24.96
CA GLY A 405 -10.41 5.32 25.21
C GLY A 405 -9.17 5.97 25.83
N GLY A 406 -8.12 5.15 26.12
CA GLY A 406 -6.92 5.58 26.82
C GLY A 406 -6.96 5.36 28.34
N ASP A 407 -5.79 5.45 28.97
CA ASP A 407 -5.59 5.36 30.44
C ASP A 407 -4.88 6.62 30.96
N ALA A 408 -5.64 7.71 31.06
CA ALA A 408 -5.14 9.01 31.51
C ALA A 408 -4.51 8.92 32.91
N ALA A 409 -5.06 8.08 33.80
CA ALA A 409 -4.52 7.92 35.16
C ALA A 409 -3.11 7.31 35.15
N LYS A 410 -2.90 6.24 34.35
CA LYS A 410 -1.58 5.61 34.19
C LYS A 410 -0.60 6.55 33.49
N ALA A 411 -1.03 7.25 32.46
CA ALA A 411 -0.23 8.24 31.77
C ALA A 411 0.25 9.35 32.73
N LYS A 412 -0.65 9.88 33.55
CA LYS A 412 -0.34 10.91 34.56
C LYS A 412 0.64 10.40 35.62
N ALA A 413 0.52 9.14 36.03
CA ALA A 413 1.48 8.52 36.97
C ALA A 413 2.90 8.49 36.36
N LEU A 414 3.05 8.05 35.12
CA LEU A 414 4.33 8.03 34.40
C LEU A 414 4.93 9.43 34.25
N LEU A 415 4.11 10.46 33.95
CA LEU A 415 4.58 11.84 33.88
C LEU A 415 5.06 12.37 35.23
N LYS A 416 4.40 11.99 36.33
CA LYS A 416 4.87 12.33 37.70
C LYS A 416 6.19 11.66 38.00
N GLU A 417 6.34 10.38 37.70
CA GLU A 417 7.60 9.62 37.89
C GLU A 417 8.74 10.21 37.06
N ALA A 418 8.47 10.70 35.84
CA ALA A 418 9.44 11.37 34.99
C ALA A 418 9.72 12.82 35.40
N GLY A 419 8.94 13.41 36.32
CA GLY A 419 9.01 14.84 36.67
C GLY A 419 8.62 15.75 35.51
N LYS A 420 7.69 15.31 34.64
CA LYS A 420 7.33 15.93 33.34
C LYS A 420 5.86 16.32 33.23
N VAL A 421 5.15 16.44 34.37
CA VAL A 421 3.78 16.96 34.33
C VAL A 421 3.78 18.38 33.74
N GLY A 422 2.87 18.65 32.81
CA GLY A 422 2.79 19.92 32.08
C GLY A 422 3.72 20.00 30.86
N GLN A 423 4.44 18.92 30.51
CA GLN A 423 5.29 18.93 29.31
C GLN A 423 4.49 19.33 28.08
N LYS A 424 5.02 20.30 27.34
CA LYS A 424 4.43 20.77 26.08
C LYS A 424 4.68 19.75 24.98
N LEU A 425 3.62 19.49 24.18
CA LEU A 425 3.66 18.72 22.95
C LEU A 425 3.11 19.56 21.78
N VAL A 426 3.84 19.55 20.68
CA VAL A 426 3.41 20.16 19.41
C VAL A 426 2.97 19.05 18.48
N ILE A 427 1.69 19.04 18.11
CA ILE A 427 1.07 17.99 17.28
C ILE A 427 0.69 18.58 15.93
N ALA A 428 1.26 18.04 14.85
CA ALA A 428 0.96 18.48 13.49
C ALA A 428 0.00 17.53 12.78
N TYR A 429 -0.93 18.10 12.00
CA TYR A 429 -1.90 17.36 11.21
C TYR A 429 -2.25 18.10 9.91
N GLN A 430 -2.65 17.34 8.89
CA GLN A 430 -3.11 17.91 7.62
C GLN A 430 -4.46 18.60 7.77
N GLN A 431 -4.70 19.61 6.96
CA GLN A 431 -6.00 20.27 6.89
C GLN A 431 -7.06 19.36 6.27
N SER A 432 -7.97 18.86 7.11
CA SER A 432 -9.23 18.19 6.73
C SER A 432 -10.17 18.15 7.94
N ASP A 433 -11.47 18.03 7.71
CA ASP A 433 -12.47 18.03 8.78
C ASP A 433 -12.24 16.94 9.81
N ASN A 434 -11.96 15.70 9.36
CA ASN A 434 -11.69 14.59 10.26
C ASN A 434 -10.37 14.76 11.01
N ALA A 435 -9.34 15.32 10.37
CA ALA A 435 -8.07 15.57 11.04
C ALA A 435 -8.19 16.66 12.12
N VAL A 436 -8.97 17.70 11.89
CA VAL A 436 -9.28 18.72 12.91
C VAL A 436 -9.98 18.09 14.12
N LYS A 437 -11.05 17.30 13.89
CA LYS A 437 -11.77 16.58 14.96
C LYS A 437 -10.85 15.63 15.72
N SER A 438 -10.00 14.89 15.01
CA SER A 438 -9.01 13.99 15.61
C SER A 438 -7.99 14.74 16.46
N ALA A 439 -7.45 15.86 15.97
CA ALA A 439 -6.50 16.68 16.70
C ALA A 439 -7.09 17.26 18.01
N VAL A 440 -8.37 17.61 18.00
CA VAL A 440 -9.09 18.04 19.22
C VAL A 440 -9.23 16.88 20.21
N ALA A 441 -9.63 15.70 19.74
CA ALA A 441 -9.77 14.51 20.58
C ALA A 441 -8.43 14.11 21.23
N ILE A 442 -7.35 14.08 20.45
CA ILE A 442 -6.00 13.77 20.93
C ILE A 442 -5.54 14.82 21.96
N LYS A 443 -5.73 16.10 21.65
CA LYS A 443 -5.40 17.20 22.58
C LYS A 443 -6.09 17.00 23.93
N ASN A 444 -7.41 16.78 23.94
CA ASN A 444 -8.19 16.64 25.18
C ASN A 444 -7.69 15.43 26.01
N ALA A 445 -7.44 14.29 25.38
CA ALA A 445 -6.97 13.09 26.06
C ALA A 445 -5.55 13.26 26.66
N LEU A 446 -4.65 13.90 25.92
CA LEU A 446 -3.29 14.20 26.42
C LEU A 446 -3.28 15.26 27.51
N GLU A 447 -4.14 16.28 27.43
CA GLU A 447 -4.28 17.30 28.48
C GLU A 447 -4.89 16.72 29.77
N GLU A 448 -5.85 15.80 29.66
CA GLU A 448 -6.36 15.03 30.81
C GLU A 448 -5.25 14.22 31.48
N ALA A 449 -4.33 13.65 30.70
CA ALA A 449 -3.15 12.93 31.21
C ALA A 449 -2.09 13.84 31.84
N GLY A 450 -2.19 15.18 31.68
CA GLY A 450 -1.32 16.17 32.28
C GLY A 450 -0.25 16.77 31.36
N PHE A 451 -0.39 16.63 30.04
CA PHE A 451 0.41 17.37 29.05
C PHE A 451 -0.17 18.79 28.81
N THR A 452 0.60 19.62 28.13
CA THR A 452 0.12 20.87 27.49
C THR A 452 0.24 20.71 25.98
N VAL A 453 -0.86 20.74 25.24
CA VAL A 453 -0.88 20.39 23.81
C VAL A 453 -1.12 21.63 22.92
N VAL A 454 -0.26 21.80 21.93
CA VAL A 454 -0.39 22.79 20.86
C VAL A 454 -0.64 22.06 19.54
N ASN A 455 -1.82 22.24 18.98
CA ASN A 455 -2.17 21.73 17.68
C ASN A 455 -1.66 22.66 16.57
N LYS A 456 -0.96 22.11 15.58
CA LYS A 456 -0.49 22.79 14.37
C LYS A 456 -1.15 22.19 13.13
N GLN A 457 -2.06 22.93 12.55
CA GLN A 457 -2.62 22.61 11.24
C GLN A 457 -1.61 22.97 10.15
N VAL A 458 -1.33 22.03 9.26
CA VAL A 458 -0.40 22.20 8.14
C VAL A 458 -1.17 22.02 6.83
N ASP A 459 -0.88 22.89 5.87
CA ASP A 459 -1.46 22.78 4.52
C ASP A 459 -1.16 21.41 3.89
N LYS A 460 -2.18 20.84 3.24
CA LYS A 460 -2.12 19.49 2.66
C LYS A 460 -0.99 19.35 1.64
N SER A 461 -0.74 20.36 0.83
CA SER A 461 0.27 20.33 -0.24
C SER A 461 1.72 20.38 0.28
N THR A 462 1.94 20.90 1.49
CA THR A 462 3.27 21.06 2.09
C THR A 462 3.53 20.13 3.29
N PHE A 463 2.52 19.41 3.74
CA PHE A 463 2.59 18.60 4.96
C PHE A 463 3.78 17.66 4.97
N TYR A 464 3.91 16.80 3.96
CA TYR A 464 5.00 15.83 3.90
C TYR A 464 6.38 16.47 3.73
N THR A 465 6.45 17.61 3.04
CA THR A 465 7.69 18.39 2.96
C THR A 465 8.10 18.92 4.34
N GLN A 466 7.13 19.38 5.16
CA GLN A 466 7.41 19.90 6.48
C GLN A 466 7.77 18.83 7.50
N ILE A 467 6.99 17.73 7.58
CA ILE A 467 7.29 16.63 8.51
C ILE A 467 8.55 15.85 8.12
N GLY A 468 8.92 15.87 6.84
CA GLY A 468 10.13 15.23 6.32
C GLY A 468 11.42 16.00 6.58
N LYS A 469 11.38 17.20 7.15
CA LYS A 469 12.58 17.90 7.59
C LYS A 469 13.06 17.36 8.93
N ILE A 470 14.36 17.14 9.06
CA ILE A 470 14.95 16.60 10.30
C ILE A 470 14.84 17.59 11.47
N ASP A 471 14.85 18.88 11.19
CA ASP A 471 14.80 19.99 12.16
C ASP A 471 13.40 20.56 12.36
N ASN A 472 12.34 19.83 11.92
CA ASN A 472 10.97 20.27 12.16
C ASN A 472 10.67 20.42 13.66
N ASP A 473 9.75 21.31 14.02
CA ASP A 473 9.39 21.64 15.40
C ASP A 473 8.20 20.83 15.95
N PHE A 474 7.87 19.68 15.32
CA PHE A 474 6.77 18.81 15.72
C PHE A 474 7.25 17.68 16.63
N ASP A 475 6.47 17.38 17.67
CA ASP A 475 6.73 16.27 18.58
C ASP A 475 6.01 14.98 18.10
N LEU A 476 4.81 15.16 17.54
CA LEU A 476 4.00 14.09 16.91
C LEU A 476 3.30 14.63 15.66
N PHE A 477 3.04 13.74 14.71
CA PHE A 477 2.20 14.05 13.55
C PHE A 477 1.58 12.79 12.94
N ALA A 478 0.45 12.96 12.24
CA ALA A 478 -0.21 11.86 11.56
C ALA A 478 0.65 11.32 10.41
N ALA A 479 0.89 10.02 10.41
CA ALA A 479 1.60 9.33 9.35
C ALA A 479 0.99 7.95 9.10
N GLY A 480 1.50 7.22 8.14
CA GLY A 480 1.15 5.85 7.86
C GLY A 480 2.12 5.25 6.85
N TRP A 481 2.15 3.94 6.78
CA TRP A 481 2.98 3.22 5.84
C TRP A 481 2.30 1.96 5.34
N SER A 482 2.36 1.74 4.03
CA SER A 482 2.05 0.46 3.39
C SER A 482 3.37 -0.23 3.04
N PRO A 483 3.54 -1.51 3.32
CA PRO A 483 4.69 -2.25 2.83
C PRO A 483 4.83 -2.09 1.31
N ASP A 484 6.03 -1.86 0.82
CA ASP A 484 6.29 -1.73 -0.62
C ASP A 484 6.25 -3.09 -1.35
N TRP A 485 6.56 -4.15 -0.61
CA TRP A 485 6.30 -5.55 -0.95
C TRP A 485 5.99 -6.32 0.33
N PRO A 486 5.33 -7.48 0.24
CA PRO A 486 5.03 -8.29 1.43
C PRO A 486 6.30 -8.74 2.15
N GLY A 487 6.63 -8.04 3.23
CA GLY A 487 7.82 -8.31 4.03
C GLY A 487 8.20 -7.13 4.93
N GLY A 488 8.71 -7.44 6.13
CA GLY A 488 9.01 -6.43 7.13
C GLY A 488 10.14 -5.46 6.74
N TYR A 489 11.06 -5.87 5.84
CA TYR A 489 12.13 -4.98 5.39
C TYR A 489 11.58 -3.68 4.77
N SER A 490 10.55 -3.79 3.93
CA SER A 490 9.91 -2.65 3.27
C SER A 490 9.15 -1.71 4.23
N VAL A 491 9.00 -2.11 5.50
CA VAL A 491 8.43 -1.28 6.58
C VAL A 491 9.53 -0.76 7.49
N PHE A 492 10.36 -1.68 8.02
CA PHE A 492 11.28 -1.33 9.12
C PHE A 492 12.53 -0.59 8.64
N TYR A 493 13.04 -0.91 7.44
CA TYR A 493 14.20 -0.19 6.91
C TYR A 493 13.87 1.27 6.59
N PRO A 494 12.86 1.61 5.77
CA PRO A 494 12.57 3.00 5.43
C PRO A 494 12.09 3.83 6.62
N CYS A 495 11.29 3.25 7.53
CA CYS A 495 10.60 4.04 8.56
C CYS A 495 11.27 4.02 9.94
N TRP A 496 12.14 3.01 10.23
CA TRP A 496 12.63 2.79 11.60
C TRP A 496 14.13 2.54 11.70
N SER A 497 14.85 2.42 10.58
CA SER A 497 16.31 2.30 10.60
C SER A 497 16.98 3.66 10.77
N GLY A 498 17.97 3.75 11.65
CA GLY A 498 18.81 4.94 11.82
C GLY A 498 19.51 5.39 10.54
N LYS A 499 19.72 4.48 9.57
CA LYS A 499 20.27 4.79 8.24
C LYS A 499 19.33 5.67 7.39
N ASN A 500 18.05 5.75 7.75
CA ASN A 500 17.03 6.53 7.06
C ASN A 500 16.58 7.78 7.85
N ILE A 501 17.45 8.32 8.68
CA ILE A 501 17.28 9.65 9.28
C ILE A 501 17.88 10.68 8.33
N GLY A 502 17.13 11.72 8.01
CA GLY A 502 17.56 12.82 7.13
C GLY A 502 16.39 13.48 6.42
N ASP A 503 16.66 14.61 5.77
CA ASP A 503 15.65 15.36 5.03
C ASP A 503 15.04 14.52 3.90
N GLY A 504 13.72 14.53 3.84
CA GLY A 504 12.96 13.76 2.86
C GLY A 504 12.94 12.25 3.10
N ARG A 505 13.55 11.73 4.17
CA ARG A 505 13.51 10.32 4.59
C ARG A 505 12.27 10.02 5.44
N SER A 506 11.99 8.72 5.64
CA SER A 506 10.73 8.27 6.26
C SER A 506 10.87 7.81 7.72
N ASN A 507 12.09 7.79 8.29
CA ASN A 507 12.26 7.58 9.74
C ASN A 507 11.87 8.86 10.50
N TYR A 508 10.59 9.12 10.55
CA TYR A 508 10.02 10.33 11.14
C TYR A 508 10.19 10.42 12.67
N ALA A 509 10.28 9.28 13.34
CA ALA A 509 10.56 9.25 14.78
C ALA A 509 12.01 9.63 15.09
N GLN A 510 12.89 9.65 14.11
CA GLN A 510 14.34 9.79 14.26
C GLN A 510 14.91 8.73 15.22
N LEU A 511 14.34 7.51 15.17
CA LEU A 511 14.78 6.36 15.95
C LEU A 511 16.16 5.92 15.46
N ASN A 512 17.15 5.93 16.34
CA ASN A 512 18.52 5.47 16.06
C ASN A 512 19.04 4.58 17.20
N ASP A 513 18.40 3.45 17.40
CA ASP A 513 18.81 2.44 18.37
C ASP A 513 19.74 1.41 17.71
N PRO A 514 20.99 1.23 18.20
CA PRO A 514 21.95 0.29 17.60
C PRO A 514 21.46 -1.16 17.59
N THR A 515 20.67 -1.58 18.58
CA THR A 515 20.15 -2.94 18.68
C THR A 515 19.08 -3.17 17.61
N ILE A 516 18.16 -2.22 17.44
CA ILE A 516 17.12 -2.27 16.41
C ILE A 516 17.76 -2.19 15.03
N ASN A 517 18.72 -1.29 14.78
CA ASN A 517 19.43 -1.20 13.51
C ASN A 517 20.11 -2.52 13.14
N LYS A 518 20.80 -3.15 14.10
CA LYS A 518 21.43 -4.47 13.91
C LYS A 518 20.41 -5.57 13.64
N ALA A 519 19.26 -5.55 14.31
CA ALA A 519 18.19 -6.52 14.11
C ALA A 519 17.59 -6.39 12.69
N ILE A 520 17.35 -5.18 12.19
CA ILE A 520 16.88 -4.92 10.83
C ILE A 520 17.89 -5.46 9.80
N ASP A 521 19.18 -5.14 9.96
CA ASP A 521 20.25 -5.61 9.06
C ASP A 521 20.40 -7.14 9.09
N ALA A 522 20.18 -7.78 10.23
CA ALA A 522 20.24 -9.24 10.38
C ALA A 522 19.02 -9.92 9.73
N ALA A 523 17.81 -9.43 9.98
CA ALA A 523 16.58 -9.99 9.42
C ALA A 523 16.56 -9.93 7.89
N ALA A 524 17.13 -8.88 7.29
CA ALA A 524 17.26 -8.73 5.83
C ALA A 524 18.12 -9.82 5.14
N LYS A 525 18.92 -10.56 5.91
CA LYS A 525 19.83 -11.62 5.42
C LYS A 525 19.29 -13.03 5.68
N VAL A 526 18.15 -13.16 6.36
CA VAL A 526 17.52 -14.46 6.65
C VAL A 526 16.87 -15.00 5.39
N ALA A 527 17.33 -16.17 4.91
CA ALA A 527 16.83 -16.78 3.68
C ALA A 527 15.49 -17.50 3.87
N ASP A 528 15.26 -18.08 5.04
CA ASP A 528 13.99 -18.73 5.36
C ASP A 528 12.92 -17.68 5.63
N VAL A 529 11.84 -17.69 4.85
CA VAL A 529 10.76 -16.68 4.92
C VAL A 529 10.07 -16.69 6.28
N LYS A 530 9.88 -17.87 6.90
CA LYS A 530 9.22 -17.95 8.21
C LYS A 530 10.07 -17.37 9.33
N GLU A 531 11.36 -17.71 9.33
CA GLU A 531 12.30 -17.14 10.29
C GLU A 531 12.51 -15.64 10.07
N ALA A 532 12.55 -15.17 8.82
CA ALA A 532 12.56 -13.74 8.51
C ALA A 532 11.31 -13.04 9.05
N ASN A 533 10.12 -13.60 8.81
CA ASN A 533 8.86 -13.04 9.30
C ASN A 533 8.82 -12.98 10.84
N LYS A 534 9.29 -14.02 11.51
CA LYS A 534 9.42 -14.02 12.98
C LYS A 534 10.37 -12.94 13.47
N ALA A 535 11.49 -12.73 12.78
CA ALA A 535 12.43 -11.65 13.11
C ALA A 535 11.78 -10.27 12.94
N TRP A 536 11.00 -10.06 11.91
CA TRP A 536 10.25 -8.81 11.69
C TRP A 536 9.21 -8.56 12.78
N GLY A 537 8.46 -9.56 13.23
CA GLY A 537 7.52 -9.44 14.35
C GLY A 537 8.22 -9.07 15.66
N ASN A 538 9.43 -9.58 15.90
CA ASN A 538 10.25 -9.21 17.06
C ASN A 538 10.72 -7.75 16.95
N ILE A 539 11.09 -7.28 15.76
CA ILE A 539 11.52 -5.88 15.53
C ILE A 539 10.36 -4.92 15.78
N ASP A 540 9.13 -5.27 15.34
CA ASP A 540 7.93 -4.50 15.66
C ASP A 540 7.80 -4.29 17.17
N ARG A 541 7.90 -5.38 17.94
CA ARG A 541 7.85 -5.33 19.40
C ARG A 541 8.96 -4.49 20.02
N MET A 542 10.20 -4.62 19.55
CA MET A 542 11.33 -3.82 20.03
C MET A 542 11.09 -2.32 19.84
N ILE A 543 10.56 -1.90 18.67
CA ILE A 543 10.24 -0.50 18.40
C ILE A 543 9.10 -0.01 19.31
N MET A 544 8.07 -0.83 19.52
CA MET A 544 6.96 -0.52 20.41
C MET A 544 7.39 -0.42 21.87
N GLU A 545 8.37 -1.23 22.32
CA GLU A 545 8.97 -1.15 23.67
C GLU A 545 9.74 0.17 23.87
N GLN A 546 10.30 0.75 22.81
CA GLN A 546 10.87 2.10 22.83
C GLN A 546 9.81 3.22 22.85
N ALA A 547 8.54 2.87 22.72
CA ALA A 547 7.44 3.83 22.56
C ALA A 547 7.76 4.91 21.51
N ALA A 548 8.39 4.52 20.39
CA ALA A 548 8.78 5.43 19.32
C ALA A 548 7.60 5.90 18.47
N VAL A 549 6.44 5.27 18.66
CA VAL A 549 5.24 5.47 17.84
C VAL A 549 3.97 5.15 18.64
N VAL A 550 2.87 5.78 18.28
CA VAL A 550 1.52 5.35 18.65
C VAL A 550 0.87 4.76 17.39
N PRO A 551 0.73 3.43 17.27
CA PRO A 551 -0.13 2.84 16.24
C PRO A 551 -1.57 3.30 16.50
N ASP A 552 -2.26 3.77 15.46
CA ASP A 552 -3.61 4.33 15.62
C ASP A 552 -4.67 3.36 15.09
N TYR A 553 -4.55 2.98 13.81
CA TYR A 553 -5.49 2.03 13.21
C TYR A 553 -4.93 1.33 11.98
N HIS A 554 -5.50 0.16 11.66
CA HIS A 554 -5.41 -0.51 10.38
C HIS A 554 -6.66 -0.17 9.57
N SER A 555 -6.49 0.28 8.33
CA SER A 555 -7.61 0.65 7.47
C SER A 555 -8.40 -0.59 7.04
N ILE A 556 -9.73 -0.47 7.00
CA ILE A 556 -10.62 -1.45 6.36
C ILE A 556 -11.15 -0.80 5.09
N ARG A 557 -10.79 -1.37 3.95
CA ARG A 557 -11.23 -0.95 2.63
C ARG A 557 -12.57 -1.59 2.28
N ASN A 558 -13.45 -0.84 1.64
CA ASN A 558 -14.75 -1.29 1.19
C ASN A 558 -14.95 -0.89 -0.28
N TRP A 559 -14.58 -1.77 -1.21
CA TRP A 559 -14.78 -1.53 -2.64
C TRP A 559 -16.10 -2.10 -3.11
N MET A 560 -16.90 -1.29 -3.82
CA MET A 560 -18.19 -1.70 -4.33
C MET A 560 -18.14 -1.97 -5.84
N HIS A 561 -18.99 -2.90 -6.32
CA HIS A 561 -19.11 -3.25 -7.72
C HIS A 561 -20.56 -3.43 -8.15
N GLY A 562 -20.80 -3.35 -9.44
CA GLY A 562 -22.09 -3.63 -10.06
C GLY A 562 -22.45 -5.11 -10.04
N SER A 563 -23.73 -5.40 -10.19
CA SER A 563 -24.29 -6.76 -10.05
C SER A 563 -23.81 -7.76 -11.11
N LYS A 564 -23.18 -7.27 -12.18
CA LYS A 564 -22.69 -8.07 -13.32
C LYS A 564 -21.16 -8.16 -13.41
N VAL A 565 -20.46 -7.80 -12.34
CA VAL A 565 -19.01 -8.01 -12.22
C VAL A 565 -18.74 -9.25 -11.39
N GLY A 566 -18.07 -10.24 -11.97
CA GLY A 566 -17.71 -11.49 -11.31
C GLY A 566 -16.26 -11.54 -10.87
N ASN A 567 -15.99 -12.35 -9.83
CA ASN A 567 -14.67 -12.64 -9.27
C ASN A 567 -13.88 -11.41 -8.81
N VAL A 568 -14.53 -10.56 -8.02
CA VAL A 568 -13.86 -9.44 -7.39
C VAL A 568 -13.01 -9.96 -6.23
N VAL A 569 -11.70 -9.96 -6.41
CA VAL A 569 -10.71 -10.47 -5.43
C VAL A 569 -9.62 -9.46 -5.17
N TYR A 570 -9.10 -9.49 -3.95
CA TYR A 570 -7.97 -8.66 -3.53
C TYR A 570 -6.65 -9.33 -3.84
N ASP A 571 -5.72 -8.58 -4.41
CA ASP A 571 -4.33 -8.99 -4.61
C ASP A 571 -3.51 -8.55 -3.38
N GLY A 572 -3.28 -9.48 -2.46
CA GLY A 572 -2.53 -9.21 -1.23
C GLY A 572 -1.05 -8.89 -1.45
N GLY A 573 -0.48 -9.30 -2.59
CA GLY A 573 0.90 -8.98 -2.96
C GLY A 573 1.05 -7.53 -3.45
N ASN A 574 0.01 -6.99 -4.06
CA ASN A 574 -0.01 -5.66 -4.67
C ASN A 574 -0.94 -4.67 -3.97
N THR A 575 -1.62 -5.13 -2.93
CA THR A 575 -2.53 -4.30 -2.12
C THR A 575 -3.63 -3.58 -2.93
N CYS A 576 -4.20 -4.25 -3.93
CA CYS A 576 -5.19 -3.68 -4.83
C CYS A 576 -6.20 -4.72 -5.34
N ILE A 577 -7.15 -4.29 -6.15
CA ILE A 577 -8.07 -5.19 -6.85
C ILE A 577 -7.35 -5.88 -8.00
N ALA A 578 -7.53 -7.20 -8.12
CA ALA A 578 -6.96 -8.02 -9.20
C ALA A 578 -7.75 -7.89 -10.51
N LEU A 579 -7.56 -6.80 -11.25
CA LEU A 579 -8.33 -6.47 -12.47
C LEU A 579 -8.33 -7.61 -13.50
N CYS A 580 -7.20 -8.28 -13.68
CA CYS A 580 -7.07 -9.37 -14.64
C CYS A 580 -7.80 -10.65 -14.25
N LYS A 581 -8.45 -10.70 -13.08
CA LYS A 581 -9.28 -11.82 -12.61
C LYS A 581 -10.78 -11.56 -12.79
N LEU A 582 -11.17 -10.33 -13.09
CA LEU A 582 -12.57 -9.94 -13.27
C LEU A 582 -13.15 -10.55 -14.55
N TYR A 583 -14.46 -10.80 -14.54
CA TYR A 583 -15.22 -11.13 -15.74
C TYR A 583 -16.62 -10.49 -15.70
N VAL A 584 -17.23 -10.37 -16.88
CA VAL A 584 -18.62 -9.89 -17.02
C VAL A 584 -19.58 -11.05 -16.89
N MET A 585 -20.48 -11.00 -15.91
CA MET A 585 -21.54 -12.01 -15.74
C MET A 585 -22.66 -11.78 -16.78
N LYS A 586 -23.12 -12.86 -17.41
CA LYS A 586 -24.27 -12.83 -18.35
C LYS A 586 -25.61 -12.54 -17.69
#